data_2426f3a138c43074f163383be9ec790c
#
_entry.id   2426f3a138c43074f163383be9ec790c
#
_cell.length_a   1.000
_cell.length_b   1.000
_cell.length_c   1.000
_cell.angle_alpha   90.00
_cell.angle_beta   90.00
_cell.angle_gamma   90.00
#
_symmetry.space_group_name_H-M   'P 1'
#
loop_
_entity.id
_entity.type
_entity.pdbx_description
1 polymer ?
#
loop_
_entity_poly.entity_id
_entity_poly.type
_entity_poly.pdbx_seq_one_letter_code
_entity_poly.pdbx_strand_id
1 'polypeptide(L)'
;MLFRNCAGGVVFYEDKILILKNEKDEWVLPKGVIRNGSLSRDVALNRVKEETGVDAEIISSVGETCYEFFSLTRQKPVCNEITWYLMKAPEEKYELNTELGFKEVGFFHLDEALEKITYNQDRSLVSLSHKKYKELMNTLIRA
;
A
#
# COMPACT_ATOMS: atom_id res chain seq x y z
N MET A 1 14.25 -5.36 -20.32
CA MET A 1 13.29 -5.32 -19.21
C MET A 1 12.41 -4.08 -19.31
N LEU A 2 11.13 -4.24 -19.10
CA LEU A 2 10.20 -3.11 -19.09
C LEU A 2 10.07 -2.57 -17.65
N PHE A 3 10.27 -1.27 -17.47
CA PHE A 3 10.11 -0.61 -16.17
C PHE A 3 8.76 0.11 -16.12
N ARG A 4 8.04 -0.05 -15.02
CA ARG A 4 6.80 0.69 -14.75
C ARG A 4 6.91 1.37 -13.40
N ASN A 5 6.51 2.63 -13.37
CA ASN A 5 6.47 3.40 -12.13
C ASN A 5 5.08 3.25 -11.49
N CYS A 6 5.07 2.89 -10.22
CA CYS A 6 3.86 2.70 -9.44
C CYS A 6 3.91 3.55 -8.19
N ALA A 7 2.75 3.78 -7.60
CA ALA A 7 2.65 4.44 -6.30
C ALA A 7 1.62 3.72 -5.45
N GLY A 8 1.88 3.67 -4.16
CA GLY A 8 0.98 3.00 -3.22
C GLY A 8 1.01 3.60 -1.84
N GLY A 9 0.14 3.09 -0.98
CA GLY A 9 -0.04 3.59 0.37
C GLY A 9 0.15 2.52 1.44
N VAL A 10 0.84 2.93 2.50
CA VAL A 10 0.92 2.19 3.76
C VAL A 10 0.00 2.96 4.71
N VAL A 11 -1.21 2.44 4.90
CA VAL A 11 -2.31 3.17 5.55
C VAL A 11 -2.55 2.64 6.96
N PHE A 12 -2.42 3.53 7.94
CA PHE A 12 -2.65 3.19 9.34
C PHE A 12 -3.92 3.83 9.88
N TYR A 13 -4.58 3.12 10.76
CA TYR A 13 -5.61 3.65 11.64
C TYR A 13 -5.25 3.16 13.05
N GLU A 14 -4.88 4.09 13.93
CA GLU A 14 -4.31 3.74 15.24
C GLU A 14 -3.15 2.76 15.08
N ASP A 15 -3.16 1.60 15.74
CA ASP A 15 -2.12 0.58 15.64
C ASP A 15 -2.39 -0.48 14.59
N LYS A 16 -3.32 -0.21 13.67
CA LYS A 16 -3.72 -1.17 12.64
C LYS A 16 -3.32 -0.71 11.26
N ILE A 17 -2.99 -1.66 10.41
CA ILE A 17 -2.61 -1.42 9.02
C ILE A 17 -3.60 -2.04 8.05
N LEU A 18 -3.88 -1.32 6.97
CA LEU A 18 -4.79 -1.72 5.90
C LEU A 18 -4.07 -2.63 4.90
N ILE A 19 -4.56 -3.85 4.75
CA ILE A 19 -4.06 -4.81 3.76
C ILE A 19 -5.22 -5.48 3.04
N LEU A 20 -4.92 -6.01 1.86
CA LEU A 20 -5.91 -6.65 0.99
C LEU A 20 -5.42 -8.03 0.56
N LYS A 21 -6.37 -8.92 0.33
CA LYS A 21 -6.10 -10.23 -0.27
C LYS A 21 -6.54 -10.19 -1.73
N ASN A 22 -5.62 -10.43 -2.66
CA ASN A 22 -5.90 -10.40 -4.09
C ASN A 22 -6.43 -11.76 -4.59
N GLU A 23 -6.70 -11.87 -5.89
CA GLU A 23 -7.25 -13.08 -6.51
C GLU A 23 -6.29 -14.29 -6.49
N LYS A 24 -5.01 -14.04 -6.24
CA LYS A 24 -3.99 -15.09 -6.08
C LYS A 24 -3.82 -15.53 -4.62
N ASP A 25 -4.71 -15.06 -3.74
CA ASP A 25 -4.64 -15.30 -2.30
C ASP A 25 -3.40 -14.70 -1.62
N GLU A 26 -2.85 -13.67 -2.22
CA GLU A 26 -1.73 -12.91 -1.66
C GLU A 26 -2.24 -11.71 -0.87
N TRP A 27 -1.66 -11.48 0.31
CA TRP A 27 -1.95 -10.29 1.11
C TRP A 27 -0.96 -9.19 0.74
N VAL A 28 -1.50 -8.07 0.26
CA VAL A 28 -0.72 -6.98 -0.34
C VAL A 28 -1.18 -5.62 0.14
N LEU A 29 -0.38 -4.61 -0.19
CA LEU A 29 -0.69 -3.20 0.05
C LEU A 29 -1.32 -2.59 -1.21
N PRO A 30 -2.19 -1.59 -1.06
CA PRO A 30 -2.81 -0.94 -2.22
C PRO A 30 -1.79 -0.13 -3.03
N LYS A 31 -1.78 -0.32 -4.34
CA LYS A 31 -0.88 0.37 -5.27
C LYS A 31 -1.43 0.36 -6.68
N GLY A 32 -0.91 1.24 -7.52
CA GLY A 32 -1.28 1.28 -8.93
C GLY A 32 -0.21 1.92 -9.79
N VAL A 33 -0.33 1.72 -11.10
CA VAL A 33 0.62 2.25 -12.09
C VAL A 33 0.40 3.75 -12.25
N ILE A 34 1.50 4.51 -12.27
CA ILE A 34 1.48 5.94 -12.55
C ILE A 34 1.39 6.12 -14.07
N ARG A 35 0.33 6.75 -14.52
CA ARG A 35 0.12 7.05 -15.94
C ARG A 35 0.63 8.45 -16.27
N ASN A 36 0.92 8.71 -17.54
CA ASN A 36 1.42 9.99 -18.00
C ASN A 36 0.54 11.14 -17.52
N GLY A 37 1.18 12.18 -16.98
CA GLY A 37 0.51 13.37 -16.50
C GLY A 37 -0.03 13.28 -15.08
N SER A 38 0.06 12.13 -14.44
CA SER A 38 -0.40 11.94 -13.06
C SER A 38 0.75 12.07 -12.06
N LEU A 39 0.45 12.66 -10.91
CA LEU A 39 1.41 12.74 -9.81
C LEU A 39 1.38 11.45 -8.99
N SER A 40 2.53 10.98 -8.55
CA SER A 40 2.64 9.74 -7.77
C SER A 40 1.75 9.75 -6.52
N ARG A 41 1.71 10.88 -5.80
CA ARG A 41 0.89 10.99 -4.59
C ARG A 41 -0.61 10.87 -4.88
N ASP A 42 -1.07 11.43 -6.01
CA ASP A 42 -2.46 11.34 -6.42
C ASP A 42 -2.84 9.92 -6.81
N VAL A 43 -1.95 9.24 -7.52
CA VAL A 43 -2.14 7.81 -7.88
C VAL A 43 -2.25 6.96 -6.62
N ALA A 44 -1.36 7.16 -5.64
CA ALA A 44 -1.40 6.43 -4.39
C ALA A 44 -2.73 6.63 -3.64
N LEU A 45 -3.18 7.89 -3.51
CA LEU A 45 -4.45 8.22 -2.84
C LEU A 45 -5.65 7.61 -3.58
N ASN A 46 -5.66 7.74 -4.90
CA ASN A 46 -6.76 7.22 -5.74
C ASN A 46 -6.84 5.69 -5.68
N ARG A 47 -5.70 5.01 -5.70
CA ARG A 47 -5.70 3.54 -5.61
C ARG A 47 -6.15 3.04 -4.25
N VAL A 48 -5.74 3.70 -3.18
CA VAL A 48 -6.23 3.38 -1.84
C VAL A 48 -7.76 3.50 -1.82
N LYS A 49 -8.29 4.59 -2.35
CA LYS A 49 -9.74 4.83 -2.42
C LYS A 49 -10.46 3.79 -3.28
N GLU A 50 -9.95 3.50 -4.47
CA GLU A 50 -10.57 2.52 -5.38
C GLU A 50 -10.55 1.10 -4.80
N GLU A 51 -9.44 0.69 -4.22
CA GLU A 51 -9.27 -0.68 -3.75
C GLU A 51 -9.90 -0.94 -2.39
N THR A 52 -9.94 0.06 -1.53
CA THR A 52 -10.35 -0.12 -0.12
C THR A 52 -11.48 0.77 0.36
N GLY A 53 -11.88 1.76 -0.43
CA GLY A 53 -12.88 2.74 -0.03
C GLY A 53 -12.39 3.78 0.97
N VAL A 54 -11.12 3.76 1.36
CA VAL A 54 -10.58 4.65 2.38
C VAL A 54 -10.13 5.98 1.78
N ASP A 55 -10.61 7.09 2.36
CA ASP A 55 -10.15 8.45 2.06
C ASP A 55 -8.97 8.78 2.96
N ALA A 56 -7.79 8.27 2.60
CA ALA A 56 -6.59 8.43 3.40
C ALA A 56 -5.94 9.80 3.20
N GLU A 57 -5.16 10.20 4.20
CA GLU A 57 -4.36 11.42 4.17
C GLU A 57 -2.88 11.03 4.13
N ILE A 58 -2.11 11.62 3.21
CA ILE A 58 -0.66 11.40 3.15
C ILE A 58 0.02 12.17 4.26
N ILE A 59 0.84 11.44 5.05
CA ILE A 59 1.65 12.04 6.12
C ILE A 59 3.06 12.32 5.61
N SER A 60 3.67 11.37 4.90
CA SER A 60 5.02 11.52 4.34
C SER A 60 5.29 10.41 3.32
N SER A 61 6.42 10.49 2.61
CA SER A 61 6.92 9.37 1.83
C SER A 61 7.63 8.39 2.77
N VAL A 62 7.67 7.10 2.40
CA VAL A 62 8.32 6.06 3.22
C VAL A 62 9.30 5.19 2.44
N GLY A 63 9.57 5.53 1.20
CA GLY A 63 10.59 4.83 0.42
C GLY A 63 10.04 4.16 -0.82
N GLU A 64 10.89 3.33 -1.42
CA GLU A 64 10.60 2.66 -2.68
C GLU A 64 10.90 1.18 -2.57
N THR A 65 10.13 0.37 -3.31
CA THR A 65 10.40 -1.05 -3.48
C THR A 65 10.41 -1.37 -4.97
N CYS A 66 11.01 -2.51 -5.31
CA CYS A 66 11.06 -2.99 -6.69
C CYS A 66 10.51 -4.41 -6.74
N TYR A 67 9.62 -4.65 -7.67
CA TYR A 67 9.02 -5.96 -7.87
C TYR A 67 9.20 -6.40 -9.32
N GLU A 68 9.89 -7.52 -9.54
CA GLU A 68 10.14 -8.06 -10.87
C GLU A 68 9.28 -9.29 -11.14
N PHE A 69 8.76 -9.39 -12.35
CA PHE A 69 8.01 -10.56 -12.80
C PHE A 69 8.08 -10.68 -14.32
N PHE A 70 7.80 -11.88 -14.83
CA PHE A 70 7.71 -12.11 -16.27
C PHE A 70 6.25 -11.94 -16.70
N SER A 71 6.03 -11.02 -17.65
CA SER A 71 4.69 -10.76 -18.17
C SER A 71 4.39 -11.73 -19.33
N LEU A 72 3.41 -12.59 -19.15
CA LEU A 72 2.96 -13.55 -20.18
C LEU A 72 2.35 -12.81 -21.37
N THR A 73 1.61 -11.73 -21.11
CA THR A 73 0.97 -10.94 -22.17
C THR A 73 1.99 -10.21 -23.04
N ARG A 74 3.02 -9.65 -22.43
CA ARG A 74 4.07 -8.90 -23.12
C ARG A 74 5.26 -9.74 -23.54
N GLN A 75 5.34 -10.97 -23.05
CA GLN A 75 6.45 -11.91 -23.32
C GLN A 75 7.82 -11.31 -22.97
N LYS A 76 7.90 -10.61 -21.83
CA LYS A 76 9.16 -10.01 -21.36
C LYS A 76 9.16 -9.80 -19.86
N PRO A 77 10.34 -9.64 -19.24
CA PRO A 77 10.44 -9.27 -17.82
C PRO A 77 9.97 -7.83 -17.62
N VAL A 78 9.28 -7.61 -16.50
CA VAL A 78 8.75 -6.31 -16.08
C VAL A 78 9.24 -6.02 -14.68
N CYS A 79 9.69 -4.79 -14.43
CA CYS A 79 10.01 -4.30 -13.10
C CYS A 79 9.06 -3.17 -12.73
N ASN A 80 8.33 -3.36 -11.64
CA ASN A 80 7.52 -2.31 -11.04
C ASN A 80 8.35 -1.61 -9.96
N GLU A 81 8.63 -0.33 -10.16
CA GLU A 81 9.26 0.52 -9.15
C GLU A 81 8.15 1.26 -8.42
N ILE A 82 7.98 1.00 -7.14
CA ILE A 82 6.84 1.50 -6.38
C ILE A 82 7.30 2.54 -5.37
N THR A 83 6.75 3.75 -5.48
CA THR A 83 6.94 4.80 -4.49
C THR A 83 5.81 4.69 -3.45
N TRP A 84 6.19 4.57 -2.18
CA TRP A 84 5.24 4.36 -1.10
C TRP A 84 5.05 5.62 -0.26
N TYR A 85 3.81 5.86 0.13
CA TYR A 85 3.42 6.97 1.00
C TYR A 85 2.84 6.45 2.30
N LEU A 86 3.31 7.03 3.40
CA LEU A 86 2.73 6.78 4.72
C LEU A 86 1.43 7.56 4.80
N MET A 87 0.35 6.88 5.11
CA MET A 87 -0.99 7.47 5.14
C MET A 87 -1.72 7.16 6.44
N LYS A 88 -2.67 8.02 6.76
CA LYS A 88 -3.55 7.85 7.91
C LYS A 88 -4.99 7.77 7.40
N ALA A 89 -5.74 6.78 7.90
CA ALA A 89 -7.17 6.67 7.65
C ALA A 89 -7.93 7.52 8.69
N PRO A 90 -9.00 8.21 8.28
CA PRO A 90 -9.81 9.02 9.21
C PRO A 90 -10.64 8.18 10.16
N GLU A 91 -10.98 6.97 9.76
CA GLU A 91 -11.80 6.04 10.56
C GLU A 91 -11.52 4.60 10.14
N GLU A 92 -11.91 3.64 10.98
CA GLU A 92 -11.74 2.21 10.68
C GLU A 92 -12.91 1.71 9.82
N LYS A 93 -12.98 2.24 8.60
CA LYS A 93 -13.99 1.89 7.61
C LYS A 93 -13.35 1.55 6.29
N TYR A 94 -13.87 0.53 5.61
CA TYR A 94 -13.37 0.08 4.32
C TYR A 94 -14.48 -0.63 3.54
N GLU A 95 -14.27 -0.77 2.24
CA GLU A 95 -15.17 -1.50 1.35
C GLU A 95 -14.37 -2.49 0.52
N LEU A 96 -14.87 -3.71 0.43
CA LEU A 96 -14.23 -4.72 -0.42
C LEU A 96 -14.60 -4.47 -1.89
N ASN A 97 -13.58 -4.25 -2.72
CA ASN A 97 -13.79 -4.05 -4.15
C ASN A 97 -13.62 -5.38 -4.90
N THR A 98 -14.72 -6.12 -5.06
CA THR A 98 -14.72 -7.41 -5.74
C THR A 98 -14.53 -7.28 -7.24
N GLU A 99 -14.89 -6.14 -7.84
CA GLU A 99 -14.70 -5.89 -9.27
C GLU A 99 -13.23 -5.85 -9.67
N LEU A 100 -12.35 -5.42 -8.76
CA LEU A 100 -10.91 -5.42 -8.98
C LEU A 100 -10.26 -6.75 -8.61
N GLY A 101 -11.04 -7.75 -8.22
CA GLY A 101 -10.55 -9.08 -7.92
C GLY A 101 -10.12 -9.32 -6.48
N PHE A 102 -10.33 -8.36 -5.58
CA PHE A 102 -9.96 -8.53 -4.18
C PHE A 102 -10.96 -9.42 -3.45
N LYS A 103 -10.45 -10.32 -2.64
CA LYS A 103 -11.23 -11.29 -1.87
C LYS A 103 -11.49 -10.85 -0.44
N GLU A 104 -10.55 -10.14 0.17
CA GLU A 104 -10.64 -9.65 1.55
C GLU A 104 -9.93 -8.31 1.67
N VAL A 105 -10.35 -7.52 2.65
CA VAL A 105 -9.73 -6.26 3.02
C VAL A 105 -9.96 -6.05 4.50
N GLY A 106 -9.03 -5.39 5.17
CA GLY A 106 -9.22 -5.04 6.57
C GLY A 106 -8.05 -4.32 7.17
N PHE A 107 -8.31 -3.76 8.35
CA PHE A 107 -7.27 -3.21 9.22
C PHE A 107 -6.89 -4.29 10.23
N PHE A 108 -5.61 -4.58 10.32
CA PHE A 108 -5.07 -5.59 11.22
C PHE A 108 -4.00 -5.01 12.13
N HIS A 109 -3.90 -5.48 13.35
CA HIS A 109 -2.78 -5.12 14.22
C HIS A 109 -1.48 -5.52 13.54
N LEU A 110 -0.41 -4.80 13.83
CA LEU A 110 0.88 -4.99 13.16
C LEU A 110 1.33 -6.46 13.14
N ASP A 111 1.31 -7.13 14.27
CA ASP A 111 1.76 -8.53 14.37
C ASP A 111 0.98 -9.46 13.45
N GLU A 112 -0.33 -9.31 13.42
CA GLU A 112 -1.21 -10.10 12.56
C GLU A 112 -0.99 -9.77 11.07
N ALA A 113 -0.84 -8.48 10.75
CA ALA A 113 -0.58 -8.05 9.38
C ALA A 113 0.74 -8.62 8.87
N LEU A 114 1.79 -8.58 9.69
CA LEU A 114 3.10 -9.11 9.31
C LEU A 114 3.07 -10.63 9.06
N GLU A 115 2.23 -11.36 9.80
CA GLU A 115 2.04 -12.79 9.54
C GLU A 115 1.31 -13.04 8.23
N LYS A 116 0.37 -12.18 7.87
CA LYS A 116 -0.44 -12.32 6.66
C LYS A 116 0.26 -11.88 5.38
N ILE A 117 0.99 -10.77 5.42
CA ILE A 117 1.62 -10.16 4.23
C ILE A 117 2.51 -11.18 3.51
N THR A 118 2.27 -11.36 2.23
CA THR A 118 2.92 -12.39 1.43
C THR A 118 4.39 -12.12 1.14
N TYR A 119 4.74 -10.88 0.79
CA TYR A 119 6.09 -10.53 0.33
C TYR A 119 6.96 -9.97 1.44
N ASN A 120 8.19 -10.47 1.54
CA ASN A 120 9.17 -10.01 2.54
C ASN A 120 9.48 -8.53 2.44
N GLN A 121 9.56 -8.00 1.22
CA GLN A 121 9.79 -6.57 0.99
C GLN A 121 8.68 -5.73 1.61
N ASP A 122 7.43 -6.16 1.45
CA ASP A 122 6.28 -5.47 2.01
C ASP A 122 6.25 -5.54 3.53
N ARG A 123 6.65 -6.68 4.11
CA ARG A 123 6.78 -6.83 5.57
C ARG A 123 7.78 -5.83 6.13
N SER A 124 8.94 -5.73 5.49
CA SER A 124 9.99 -4.78 5.89
C SER A 124 9.50 -3.34 5.78
N LEU A 125 8.84 -3.02 4.68
CA LEU A 125 8.26 -1.71 4.44
C LEU A 125 7.24 -1.34 5.53
N VAL A 126 6.35 -2.25 5.85
CA VAL A 126 5.31 -2.04 6.87
C VAL A 126 5.92 -1.83 8.25
N SER A 127 6.93 -2.63 8.60
CA SER A 127 7.63 -2.49 9.89
C SER A 127 8.30 -1.12 10.03
N LEU A 128 9.01 -0.67 9.01
CA LEU A 128 9.66 0.64 8.99
C LEU A 128 8.63 1.77 9.01
N SER A 129 7.56 1.61 8.23
CA SER A 129 6.48 2.60 8.16
C SER A 129 5.75 2.75 9.50
N HIS A 130 5.52 1.65 10.20
CA HIS A 130 4.88 1.67 11.52
C HIS A 130 5.73 2.44 12.52
N LYS A 131 7.03 2.20 12.50
CA LYS A 131 7.98 2.91 13.36
C LYS A 131 7.93 4.42 13.11
N LYS A 132 7.99 4.82 11.84
CA LYS A 132 7.92 6.21 11.42
C LYS A 132 6.57 6.84 11.79
N TYR A 133 5.49 6.11 11.60
CA TYR A 133 4.14 6.54 11.94
C TYR A 133 4.02 6.85 13.45
N LYS A 134 4.51 5.94 14.29
CA LYS A 134 4.50 6.14 15.76
C LYS A 134 5.32 7.36 16.18
N GLU A 135 6.49 7.53 15.60
CA GLU A 135 7.35 8.70 15.88
C GLU A 135 6.65 10.01 15.52
N LEU A 136 6.02 10.06 14.34
CA LEU A 136 5.31 11.27 13.88
C LEU A 136 4.08 11.56 14.73
N MET A 137 3.31 10.54 15.09
CA MET A 137 2.13 10.71 15.95
C MET A 137 2.53 11.19 17.35
N ASN A 138 3.60 10.65 17.92
CA ASN A 138 4.12 11.08 19.22
C ASN A 138 4.58 12.53 19.18
N THR A 139 5.22 12.95 18.12
CA THR A 139 5.66 14.34 17.93
C THR A 139 4.46 15.29 17.89
N LEU A 140 3.39 14.92 17.19
CA LEU A 140 2.17 15.72 17.11
C LEU A 140 1.48 15.86 18.48
N ILE A 141 1.48 14.80 19.27
CA ILE A 141 0.88 14.80 20.62
C ILE A 141 1.67 15.69 21.56
N ARG A 142 3.00 15.73 21.41
CA ARG A 142 3.89 16.54 22.26
C ARG A 142 3.93 18.01 21.88
N ALA A 143 3.57 18.31 20.63
CA ALA A 143 3.50 19.69 20.15
C ALA A 143 2.23 20.42 20.67
#